data_7e6829b100ddb11a07abc3e687bf877d
#
_entry.id   7e6829b100ddb11a07abc3e687bf877d
#
_cell.length_a   1.000
_cell.length_b   1.000
_cell.length_c   1.000
_cell.angle_alpha   90.00
_cell.angle_beta   90.00
_cell.angle_gamma   90.00
#
_symmetry.space_group_name_H-M   'P 1'
#
loop_
_entity.id
_entity.type
_entity.pdbx_description
1 polymer ?
#
loop_
_entity_poly.entity_id
_entity_poly.type
_entity_poly.pdbx_seq_one_letter_code
_entity_poly.pdbx_strand_id
1 'polypeptide(L)'
;MVIEYAGTVIRAVLTDKREKYYDGKGIGCYMFRIDDFDVVDATMQGNAARFINHSCEPNCYSRVINVDGRKHIVIFALRKIYRGEELTYDYKFPIEDDENKLRCNCRARRCRRYLN
;
A
#
# COMPACT_ATOMS: atom_id res chain seq x y z
N MET A 1 9.87 11.53 -8.09
CA MET A 1 9.15 11.26 -6.83
C MET A 1 7.78 11.92 -6.89
N VAL A 2 6.75 11.20 -6.48
CA VAL A 2 5.39 11.75 -6.41
C VAL A 2 5.03 12.10 -4.97
N ILE A 3 5.14 11.13 -4.04
CA ILE A 3 4.77 11.31 -2.65
C ILE A 3 5.41 10.21 -1.80
N GLU A 4 5.65 10.50 -0.53
CA GLU A 4 6.02 9.48 0.45
C GLU A 4 4.75 8.83 1.01
N TYR A 5 4.78 7.50 1.21
CA TYR A 5 3.74 6.79 1.97
C TYR A 5 4.05 6.99 3.46
N ALA A 6 3.53 8.06 4.04
CA ALA A 6 3.83 8.45 5.41
C ALA A 6 2.99 7.67 6.42
N GLY A 7 3.55 7.45 7.60
CA GLY A 7 2.89 6.78 8.71
C GLY A 7 3.88 6.42 9.81
N THR A 8 3.40 5.63 10.77
CA THR A 8 4.23 5.14 11.87
C THR A 8 4.79 3.77 11.52
N VAL A 9 6.10 3.60 11.67
CA VAL A 9 6.73 2.28 11.47
C VAL A 9 6.44 1.41 12.69
N ILE A 10 5.82 0.25 12.45
CA ILE A 10 5.52 -0.74 13.48
C ILE A 10 6.12 -2.08 13.10
N ARG A 11 6.30 -2.96 14.08
CA ARG A 11 6.72 -4.33 13.81
C ARG A 11 5.59 -5.14 13.18
N ALA A 12 5.93 -5.99 12.22
CA ALA A 12 4.95 -6.80 11.49
C ALA A 12 4.10 -7.67 12.43
N VAL A 13 4.65 -8.14 13.54
CA VAL A 13 3.93 -8.95 14.52
C VAL A 13 2.76 -8.21 15.19
N LEU A 14 2.74 -6.87 15.12
CA LEU A 14 1.68 -6.06 15.72
C LEU A 14 0.53 -5.76 14.75
N THR A 15 0.63 -6.15 13.49
CA THR A 15 -0.37 -5.77 12.47
C THR A 15 -1.74 -6.36 12.76
N ASP A 16 -1.82 -7.64 13.09
CA ASP A 16 -3.11 -8.30 13.38
C ASP A 16 -3.81 -7.66 14.58
N LYS A 17 -3.06 -7.35 15.63
CA LYS A 17 -3.60 -6.71 16.82
C LYS A 17 -4.15 -5.33 16.51
N ARG A 18 -3.43 -4.54 15.71
CA ARG A 18 -3.87 -3.22 15.30
C ARG A 18 -5.07 -3.27 14.37
N GLU A 19 -5.10 -4.19 13.43
CA GLU A 19 -6.25 -4.39 12.54
C GLU A 19 -7.52 -4.68 13.34
N LYS A 20 -7.45 -5.57 14.31
CA LYS A 20 -8.58 -5.88 15.19
C LYS A 20 -9.03 -4.67 15.99
N TYR A 21 -8.08 -3.88 16.48
CA TYR A 21 -8.39 -2.65 17.21
C TYR A 21 -9.13 -1.64 16.33
N TYR A 22 -8.64 -1.43 15.10
CA TYR A 22 -9.27 -0.51 14.17
C TYR A 22 -10.65 -1.00 13.73
N ASP A 23 -10.79 -2.28 13.45
CA ASP A 23 -12.08 -2.89 13.10
C ASP A 23 -13.10 -2.70 14.22
N GLY A 24 -12.70 -2.91 15.46
CA GLY A 24 -13.56 -2.69 16.63
C GLY A 24 -14.01 -1.25 16.82
N LYS A 25 -13.28 -0.30 16.27
CA LYS A 25 -13.60 1.13 16.30
C LYS A 25 -14.31 1.60 15.03
N GLY A 26 -14.51 0.72 14.05
CA GLY A 26 -15.08 1.09 12.76
C GLY A 26 -14.16 1.96 11.91
N ILE A 27 -12.85 1.87 12.12
CA ILE A 27 -11.85 2.66 11.40
C ILE A 27 -11.23 1.81 10.30
N GLY A 28 -11.16 2.35 9.07
CA GLY A 28 -10.46 1.70 7.96
C GLY A 28 -8.98 1.61 8.22
N CYS A 29 -8.38 0.45 7.91
CA CYS A 29 -6.97 0.18 8.16
C CYS A 29 -6.14 0.45 6.91
N TYR A 30 -5.04 1.19 7.05
CA TYR A 30 -4.11 1.52 5.97
C TYR A 30 -2.69 1.18 6.40
N MET A 31 -2.14 0.11 5.83
CA MET A 31 -0.80 -0.36 6.15
C MET A 31 -0.03 -0.71 4.89
N PHE A 32 1.28 -0.47 4.91
CA PHE A 32 2.18 -0.82 3.81
C PHE A 32 3.37 -1.61 4.39
N ARG A 33 3.56 -2.84 3.91
CA ARG A 33 4.68 -3.68 4.35
C ARG A 33 5.98 -3.17 3.74
N ILE A 34 6.96 -2.88 4.59
CA ILE A 34 8.31 -2.51 4.17
C ILE A 34 9.11 -3.77 3.84
N ASP A 35 9.13 -4.73 4.77
CA ASP A 35 9.82 -6.00 4.68
C ASP A 35 9.15 -7.02 5.62
N ASP A 36 9.81 -8.14 5.89
CA ASP A 36 9.25 -9.19 6.76
C ASP A 36 9.10 -8.74 8.22
N PHE A 37 9.76 -7.66 8.62
CA PHE A 37 9.82 -7.23 10.02
C PHE A 37 9.05 -5.95 10.30
N ASP A 38 8.99 -5.06 9.34
CA ASP A 38 8.47 -3.70 9.52
C ASP A 38 7.33 -3.37 8.55
N VAL A 39 6.37 -2.61 9.06
CA VAL A 39 5.18 -2.15 8.32
C VAL A 39 4.97 -0.67 8.64
N VAL A 40 4.59 0.13 7.65
CA VAL A 40 4.13 1.49 7.88
C VAL A 40 2.63 1.44 8.14
N ASP A 41 2.21 1.92 9.30
CA ASP A 41 0.80 2.10 9.66
C ASP A 41 0.41 3.55 9.40
N ALA A 42 -0.37 3.78 8.35
CA ALA A 42 -0.83 5.09 7.94
C ALA A 42 -2.26 5.40 8.38
N THR A 43 -2.85 4.52 9.21
CA THR A 43 -4.26 4.62 9.59
C THR A 43 -4.57 5.93 10.32
N MET A 44 -3.77 6.27 11.33
CA MET A 44 -4.01 7.44 12.18
C MET A 44 -3.09 8.64 11.87
N GLN A 45 -1.90 8.37 11.35
CA GLN A 45 -0.87 9.40 11.09
C GLN A 45 -0.29 9.26 9.69
N GLY A 46 -1.17 9.16 8.70
CA GLY A 46 -0.76 9.08 7.32
C GLY A 46 -0.98 10.38 6.56
N ASN A 47 -0.73 10.30 5.27
CA ASN A 47 -1.05 11.38 4.32
C ASN A 47 -1.93 10.83 3.19
N ALA A 48 -2.11 11.62 2.13
CA ALA A 48 -2.96 11.22 1.00
C ALA A 48 -2.48 9.95 0.28
N ALA A 49 -1.20 9.57 0.41
CA ALA A 49 -0.68 8.36 -0.23
C ALA A 49 -1.40 7.08 0.19
N ARG A 50 -1.97 7.04 1.41
CA ARG A 50 -2.72 5.87 1.89
C ARG A 50 -3.95 5.57 1.04
N PHE A 51 -4.47 6.55 0.32
CA PHE A 51 -5.66 6.41 -0.52
C PHE A 51 -5.36 5.99 -1.96
N ILE A 52 -4.08 5.82 -2.33
CA ILE A 52 -3.72 5.36 -3.67
C ILE A 52 -4.18 3.93 -3.85
N ASN A 53 -4.93 3.68 -4.92
CA ASN A 53 -5.49 2.37 -5.19
C ASN A 53 -4.49 1.46 -5.92
N HIS A 54 -4.76 0.15 -5.82
CA HIS A 54 -4.04 -0.85 -6.59
C HIS A 54 -4.47 -0.84 -8.05
N SER A 55 -3.52 -1.10 -8.94
CA SER A 55 -3.81 -1.53 -10.32
C SER A 55 -2.82 -2.62 -10.73
N CYS A 56 -3.31 -3.57 -11.53
CA CYS A 56 -2.45 -4.57 -12.14
C CYS A 56 -1.65 -4.00 -13.32
N GLU A 57 -2.03 -2.83 -13.83
CA GLU A 57 -1.30 -2.02 -14.81
C GLU A 57 -1.10 -0.62 -14.26
N PRO A 58 -0.22 -0.44 -13.26
CA PRO A 58 -0.12 0.82 -12.54
C PRO A 58 0.66 1.88 -13.31
N ASN A 59 0.46 3.14 -12.93
CA ASN A 59 1.27 4.25 -13.43
C ASN A 59 2.37 4.70 -12.47
N CYS A 60 2.41 4.10 -11.28
CA CYS A 60 3.43 4.37 -10.27
C CYS A 60 4.04 3.08 -9.75
N TYR A 61 5.14 3.21 -9.02
CA TYR A 61 5.74 2.11 -8.28
C TYR A 61 6.25 2.61 -6.93
N SER A 62 6.37 1.70 -5.98
CA SER A 62 6.87 2.01 -4.64
C SER A 62 8.31 1.58 -4.50
N ARG A 63 9.06 2.31 -3.66
CA ARG A 63 10.45 1.99 -3.36
C ARG A 63 10.74 2.30 -1.90
N VAL A 64 11.47 1.40 -1.24
CA VAL A 64 11.96 1.64 0.11
C VAL A 64 13.31 2.32 0.01
N ILE A 65 13.46 3.47 0.69
CA ILE A 65 14.73 4.20 0.76
C ILE A 65 15.13 4.36 2.23
N ASN A 66 16.44 4.44 2.48
CA ASN A 66 16.99 4.73 3.81
C ASN A 66 17.44 6.17 3.87
N VAL A 67 16.97 6.91 4.88
CA VAL A 67 17.40 8.28 5.16
C VAL A 67 17.79 8.33 6.62
N ASP A 68 19.05 8.61 6.90
CA ASP A 68 19.58 8.68 8.29
C ASP A 68 19.24 7.45 9.13
N GLY A 69 19.34 6.25 8.53
CA GLY A 69 19.06 4.99 9.20
C GLY A 69 17.58 4.64 9.35
N ARG A 70 16.69 5.46 8.81
CA ARG A 70 15.24 5.21 8.83
C ARG A 70 14.73 4.79 7.46
N LYS A 71 13.85 3.80 7.44
CA LYS A 71 13.22 3.32 6.21
C LYS A 71 12.01 4.17 5.88
N HIS A 72 11.91 4.56 4.61
CA HIS A 72 10.79 5.31 4.07
C HIS A 72 10.27 4.64 2.82
N ILE A 73 8.97 4.67 2.61
CA ILE A 73 8.35 4.18 1.38
C ILE A 73 8.01 5.38 0.52
N VAL A 74 8.53 5.41 -0.70
CA VAL A 74 8.32 6.53 -1.62
C VAL A 74 7.67 6.02 -2.91
N ILE A 75 6.71 6.75 -3.39
CA ILE A 75 5.97 6.44 -4.62
C ILE A 75 6.58 7.28 -5.75
N PHE A 76 6.95 6.61 -6.84
CA PHE A 76 7.53 7.22 -8.03
C PHE A 76 6.64 6.97 -9.24
N ALA A 77 6.65 7.89 -10.20
CA ALA A 77 5.95 7.70 -11.47
C ALA A 77 6.74 6.75 -12.38
N LEU A 78 6.02 5.81 -13.01
CA LEU A 78 6.58 4.92 -14.04
C LEU A 78 6.68 5.60 -15.40
N ARG A 79 5.81 6.57 -15.62
CA ARG A 79 5.73 7.35 -16.88
C ARG A 79 5.25 8.75 -16.56
N LYS A 80 5.18 9.60 -17.59
CA LYS A 80 4.55 10.89 -17.45
C LYS A 80 3.08 10.70 -17.07
N ILE A 81 2.67 11.36 -15.99
CA ILE A 81 1.29 11.33 -15.50
C ILE A 81 0.67 12.68 -15.76
N TYR A 82 -0.49 12.67 -16.39
CA TYR A 82 -1.19 13.91 -16.76
C TYR A 82 -2.15 14.33 -15.65
N ARG A 83 -2.45 15.62 -15.63
CA ARG A 83 -3.39 16.18 -14.67
C ARG A 83 -4.75 15.45 -14.78
N GLY A 84 -5.29 15.03 -13.64
CA GLY A 84 -6.56 14.33 -13.58
C GLY A 84 -6.46 12.82 -13.64
N GLU A 85 -5.28 12.25 -13.96
CA GLU A 85 -5.11 10.80 -13.88
C GLU A 85 -5.08 10.32 -12.44
N GLU A 86 -5.75 9.21 -12.17
CA GLU A 86 -5.65 8.54 -10.87
C GLU A 86 -4.28 7.88 -10.73
N LEU A 87 -3.61 8.11 -9.59
CA LEU A 87 -2.36 7.42 -9.26
C LEU A 87 -2.67 6.01 -8.79
N THR A 88 -1.93 5.03 -9.31
CA THR A 88 -2.07 3.62 -8.91
C THR A 88 -0.70 2.97 -8.81
N TYR A 89 -0.57 1.95 -7.96
CA TYR A 89 0.61 1.08 -7.94
C TYR A 89 0.19 -0.35 -7.62
N ASP A 90 1.07 -1.30 -7.92
CA ASP A 90 0.83 -2.70 -7.58
C ASP A 90 1.14 -2.90 -6.09
N TYR A 91 0.14 -3.30 -5.31
CA TYR A 91 0.30 -3.53 -3.87
C TYR A 91 1.23 -4.70 -3.56
N LYS A 92 1.39 -5.64 -4.51
CA LYS A 92 2.26 -6.82 -4.36
C LYS A 92 1.94 -7.64 -3.11
N PHE A 93 0.68 -7.83 -2.83
CA PHE A 93 0.26 -8.70 -1.74
C PHE A 93 0.74 -10.13 -2.00
N PRO A 94 1.12 -10.89 -0.94
CA PRO A 94 1.50 -12.29 -1.09
C PRO A 94 0.39 -13.10 -1.75
N ILE A 95 0.76 -14.07 -2.59
CA ILE A 95 -0.20 -15.00 -3.20
C ILE A 95 -0.84 -15.84 -2.11
N GLU A 96 -2.16 -15.93 -2.13
CA GLU A 96 -2.96 -16.65 -1.15
C GLU A 96 -3.79 -17.74 -1.80
N ASP A 97 -4.32 -18.65 -0.99
CA ASP A 97 -5.30 -19.63 -1.42
C ASP A 97 -6.59 -18.93 -1.87
N ASP A 98 -7.38 -19.61 -2.73
CA ASP A 98 -8.59 -19.02 -3.30
C ASP A 98 -9.55 -18.46 -2.25
N GLU A 99 -9.62 -19.09 -1.08
CA GLU A 99 -10.49 -18.63 0.02
C GLU A 99 -10.05 -17.28 0.62
N ASN A 100 -8.75 -16.96 0.54
CA ASN A 100 -8.17 -15.76 1.12
C ASN A 100 -7.81 -14.70 0.07
N LYS A 101 -8.16 -14.94 -1.19
CA LYS A 101 -7.90 -13.97 -2.25
C LYS A 101 -8.87 -12.80 -2.21
N LEU A 102 -8.31 -11.60 -2.40
CA LEU A 102 -9.07 -10.38 -2.51
C LEU A 102 -9.28 -10.04 -3.98
N ARG A 103 -10.53 -9.84 -4.37
CA ARG A 103 -10.85 -9.46 -5.75
C ARG A 103 -10.29 -8.10 -6.10
N CYS A 104 -9.74 -8.02 -7.32
CA CYS A 104 -9.26 -6.77 -7.89
C CYS A 104 -10.29 -6.22 -8.88
N ASN A 105 -10.62 -4.94 -8.75
CA ASN A 105 -11.52 -4.21 -9.63
C ASN A 105 -10.83 -3.02 -10.28
N CYS A 106 -9.52 -3.14 -10.59
CA CYS A 106 -8.74 -2.05 -11.16
C CYS A 106 -9.16 -1.69 -12.60
N ARG A 107 -9.91 -2.57 -13.27
CA ARG A 107 -10.37 -2.42 -14.65
C ARG A 107 -9.25 -2.33 -15.70
N ALA A 108 -8.03 -2.70 -15.35
CA ALA A 108 -6.94 -2.79 -16.30
C ALA A 108 -7.20 -3.92 -17.30
N ARG A 109 -6.75 -3.74 -18.55
CA ARG A 109 -6.91 -4.75 -19.59
C ARG A 109 -6.30 -6.09 -19.20
N ARG A 110 -5.13 -6.06 -18.51
CA ARG A 110 -4.41 -7.25 -18.04
C ARG A 110 -4.60 -7.49 -16.55
N CYS A 111 -5.76 -7.14 -16.03
CA CYS A 111 -6.05 -7.34 -14.62
C CYS A 111 -5.88 -8.80 -14.21
N ARG A 112 -5.14 -9.04 -13.12
CA ARG A 112 -4.95 -10.37 -12.54
C ARG A 112 -6.21 -10.91 -11.89
N ARG A 113 -7.24 -10.08 -11.74
CA ARG A 113 -8.52 -10.35 -11.06
C ARG A 113 -8.41 -10.43 -9.54
N TYR A 114 -7.22 -10.58 -8.99
CA TYR A 114 -6.97 -10.67 -7.54
C TYR A 114 -5.78 -9.80 -7.15
N LEU A 115 -5.84 -9.23 -5.96
CA LEU A 115 -4.73 -8.47 -5.38
C LEU A 115 -3.61 -9.39 -4.89
N ASN A 116 -3.96 -10.63 -4.54
CA ASN A 116 -3.04 -11.59 -3.92
C ASN A 116 -3.22 -13.03 -4.53
#